data_57070a8c02dc183783c93147afc765fe
#
_entry.id   57070a8c02dc183783c93147afc765fe
#
_cell.length_a   1.000
_cell.length_b   1.000
_cell.length_c   1.000
_cell.angle_alpha   90.00
_cell.angle_beta   90.00
_cell.angle_gamma   90.00
#
_symmetry.space_group_name_H-M   'P 1'
#
loop_
_entity.id
_entity.type
_entity.pdbx_description
1 polymer ?
#
loop_
_entity_poly.entity_id
_entity_poly.type
_entity_poly.pdbx_seq_one_letter_code
_entity_poly.pdbx_strand_id
1 'polypeptide(L)'
;MSVSREVLNHPFEIEYKELTVFPRKHFRNNFFVLIYIMDGTGIQYVNNHRFNYRNGNLFLLTPQDTYSFDIANPTKFFFLSFNTTFIKSNKDKDWVQHMEFILNNASHRPGCILKNRIDKPIIASLVDTIVQEHVNQQLYFSKITETIVSAVILVVARNIALKLPKNIKENTGEAVLDMLHYIQENIFNPANLKVGEMSNHFGISFSYLGKYFKKQTGETLQQYIINYKLRLVELRLLNSDMRINEIVYELNFTDESHLNRLFKKYKGINPSEFRKIQSNTVNKS
;
A
#
# COMPACT_ATOMS: atom_id res chain seq x y z
N MET A 1 1.65 26.28 4.35
CA MET A 1 1.89 25.51 5.58
C MET A 1 3.12 24.64 5.36
N SER A 2 4.19 24.83 6.14
CA SER A 2 5.42 24.02 6.00
C SER A 2 5.16 22.60 6.51
N VAL A 3 5.24 21.64 5.61
CA VAL A 3 5.25 20.21 5.96
C VAL A 3 6.63 19.93 6.57
N SER A 4 6.71 19.71 7.87
CA SER A 4 7.97 19.28 8.49
C SER A 4 8.25 17.85 8.02
N ARG A 5 9.36 17.67 7.31
CA ARG A 5 9.87 16.34 6.93
C ARG A 5 10.64 15.77 8.11
N GLU A 6 10.21 14.66 8.64
CA GLU A 6 10.99 13.89 9.61
C GLU A 6 12.05 13.07 8.83
N VAL A 7 13.25 13.00 9.40
CA VAL A 7 14.37 12.20 8.84
C VAL A 7 14.64 11.07 9.81
N LEU A 8 14.72 9.86 9.31
CA LEU A 8 15.04 8.68 10.10
C LEU A 8 16.57 8.64 10.31
N ASN A 9 17.01 8.64 11.56
CA ASN A 9 18.44 8.63 11.89
C ASN A 9 19.05 7.21 11.88
N HIS A 10 18.21 6.20 12.08
CA HIS A 10 18.59 4.78 12.06
C HIS A 10 17.91 4.06 10.89
N PRO A 11 18.37 2.86 10.50
CA PRO A 11 17.75 2.06 9.47
C PRO A 11 16.28 1.76 9.74
N PHE A 12 15.91 1.61 11.02
CA PHE A 12 14.54 1.57 11.51
C PHE A 12 14.43 2.21 12.89
N GLU A 13 13.24 2.68 13.24
CA GLU A 13 12.89 3.23 14.56
C GLU A 13 11.53 2.68 15.01
N ILE A 14 11.41 2.44 16.32
CA ILE A 14 10.20 1.92 16.94
C ILE A 14 9.70 2.92 17.97
N GLU A 15 8.40 3.17 17.94
CA GLU A 15 7.73 3.99 18.93
C GLU A 15 6.40 3.33 19.30
N TYR A 16 6.08 3.27 20.59
CA TYR A 16 4.75 2.89 21.04
C TYR A 16 4.22 3.92 22.03
N LYS A 17 2.96 4.28 21.88
CA LYS A 17 2.32 5.31 22.71
C LYS A 17 0.82 5.18 22.71
N GLU A 18 0.22 5.59 23.81
CA GLU A 18 -1.21 5.77 23.95
C GLU A 18 -1.57 7.23 23.68
N LEU A 19 -2.52 7.47 22.79
CA LEU A 19 -2.96 8.80 22.39
C LEU A 19 -4.48 8.91 22.53
N THR A 20 -4.93 10.06 23.01
CA THR A 20 -6.34 10.48 23.01
C THR A 20 -6.63 11.46 21.89
N VAL A 21 -5.60 12.16 21.41
CA VAL A 21 -5.66 13.09 20.28
C VAL A 21 -4.40 12.87 19.42
N PHE A 22 -4.56 12.81 18.12
CA PHE A 22 -3.42 12.70 17.21
C PHE A 22 -2.81 14.10 16.99
N PRO A 23 -1.49 14.29 17.24
CA PRO A 23 -0.90 15.63 17.43
C PRO A 23 -0.83 16.50 16.17
N ARG A 24 -1.04 15.93 14.98
CA ARG A 24 -0.94 16.66 13.71
C ARG A 24 -2.01 16.21 12.72
N LYS A 25 -2.50 17.15 11.90
CA LYS A 25 -3.57 16.86 10.94
C LYS A 25 -3.09 16.18 9.65
N HIS A 26 -1.83 16.35 9.23
CA HIS A 26 -1.28 15.70 8.02
C HIS A 26 0.23 15.55 8.13
N PHE A 27 0.70 14.31 8.21
CA PHE A 27 2.10 13.96 8.18
C PHE A 27 2.51 13.50 6.78
N ARG A 28 3.71 13.79 6.37
CA ARG A 28 4.35 13.20 5.21
C ARG A 28 5.80 12.90 5.56
N ASN A 29 6.19 11.63 5.43
CA ASN A 29 7.53 11.14 5.72
C ASN A 29 8.29 10.87 4.42
N ASN A 30 9.62 10.67 4.53
CA ASN A 30 10.47 10.21 3.43
C ASN A 30 10.88 8.72 3.61
N PHE A 31 10.20 8.02 4.50
CA PHE A 31 10.40 6.62 4.84
C PHE A 31 9.04 5.90 4.97
N PHE A 32 9.08 4.58 5.02
CA PHE A 32 7.91 3.75 5.30
C PHE A 32 7.53 3.79 6.77
N VAL A 33 6.23 3.80 7.06
CA VAL A 33 5.71 3.70 8.44
C VAL A 33 4.68 2.58 8.51
N LEU A 34 4.96 1.55 9.29
CA LEU A 34 3.97 0.58 9.72
C LEU A 34 3.31 1.08 11.01
N ILE A 35 1.98 1.09 11.02
CA ILE A 35 1.19 1.50 12.19
C ILE A 35 0.29 0.33 12.56
N TYR A 36 0.55 -0.27 13.72
CA TYR A 36 -0.28 -1.31 14.28
C TYR A 36 -1.13 -0.76 15.43
N ILE A 37 -2.43 -1.03 15.40
CA ILE A 37 -3.37 -0.65 16.46
C ILE A 37 -3.39 -1.77 17.49
N MET A 38 -2.72 -1.54 18.62
CA MET A 38 -2.68 -2.49 19.72
C MET A 38 -4.00 -2.49 20.50
N ASP A 39 -4.63 -1.32 20.64
CA ASP A 39 -5.93 -1.15 21.26
C ASP A 39 -6.57 0.17 20.81
N GLY A 40 -7.90 0.29 20.90
CA GLY A 40 -8.65 1.49 20.57
C GLY A 40 -9.35 1.45 19.22
N THR A 41 -10.12 2.51 18.95
CA THR A 41 -10.92 2.68 17.73
C THR A 41 -10.95 4.13 17.27
N GLY A 42 -11.22 4.33 15.97
CA GLY A 42 -11.33 5.66 15.38
C GLY A 42 -11.31 5.61 13.86
N ILE A 43 -10.93 6.73 13.25
CA ILE A 43 -10.86 6.88 11.81
C ILE A 43 -9.42 7.24 11.42
N GLN A 44 -8.84 6.49 10.50
CA GLN A 44 -7.59 6.84 9.82
C GLN A 44 -7.90 7.56 8.52
N TYR A 45 -7.20 8.65 8.28
CA TYR A 45 -7.14 9.32 7.00
C TYR A 45 -5.81 9.05 6.33
N VAL A 46 -5.84 8.60 5.09
CA VAL A 46 -4.66 8.42 4.24
C VAL A 46 -4.95 9.06 2.90
N ASN A 47 -4.18 10.10 2.55
CA ASN A 47 -4.45 10.92 1.38
C ASN A 47 -5.90 11.45 1.44
N ASN A 48 -6.73 11.15 0.44
CA ASN A 48 -8.14 11.54 0.39
C ASN A 48 -9.12 10.42 0.84
N HIS A 49 -8.62 9.39 1.53
CA HIS A 49 -9.42 8.24 1.96
C HIS A 49 -9.58 8.22 3.46
N ARG A 50 -10.72 7.70 3.93
CA ARG A 50 -11.00 7.46 5.34
C ARG A 50 -11.29 5.98 5.60
N PHE A 51 -10.77 5.47 6.71
CA PHE A 51 -10.90 4.06 7.11
C PHE A 51 -11.17 3.99 8.60
N ASN A 52 -12.22 3.26 8.99
CA ASN A 52 -12.40 2.92 10.38
C ASN A 52 -11.27 1.97 10.81
N TYR A 53 -10.69 2.23 11.96
CA TYR A 53 -9.70 1.33 12.54
C TYR A 53 -10.18 0.78 13.90
N ARG A 54 -9.63 -0.37 14.23
CA ARG A 54 -9.83 -1.07 15.51
C ARG A 54 -8.60 -1.89 15.85
N ASN A 55 -8.58 -2.43 17.07
CA ASN A 55 -7.54 -3.35 17.51
C ASN A 55 -7.21 -4.41 16.44
N GLY A 56 -5.92 -4.71 16.27
CA GLY A 56 -5.39 -5.67 15.30
C GLY A 56 -5.34 -5.16 13.86
N ASN A 57 -5.65 -3.88 13.59
CA ASN A 57 -5.43 -3.31 12.28
C ASN A 57 -3.96 -2.90 12.10
N LEU A 58 -3.42 -3.20 10.92
CA LEU A 58 -2.07 -2.81 10.50
C LEU A 58 -2.15 -2.01 9.21
N PHE A 59 -1.49 -0.87 9.19
CA PHE A 59 -1.40 0.03 8.05
C PHE A 59 0.06 0.19 7.63
N LEU A 60 0.31 0.27 6.33
CA LEU A 60 1.60 0.69 5.79
C LEU A 60 1.40 2.00 5.03
N LEU A 61 2.19 2.97 5.40
CA LEU A 61 2.29 4.28 4.76
C LEU A 61 3.62 4.36 4.02
N THR A 62 3.56 4.78 2.78
CA THR A 62 4.75 4.97 1.95
C THR A 62 5.25 6.41 2.07
N PRO A 63 6.48 6.71 1.62
CA PRO A 63 7.02 8.08 1.62
C PRO A 63 6.16 9.12 0.91
N GLN A 64 5.22 8.71 0.07
CA GLN A 64 4.34 9.61 -0.69
C GLN A 64 3.00 9.88 0.01
N ASP A 65 2.66 9.09 1.04
CA ASP A 65 1.37 9.18 1.70
C ASP A 65 1.33 10.31 2.73
N THR A 66 0.18 10.99 2.79
CA THR A 66 -0.19 11.86 3.90
C THR A 66 -1.20 11.14 4.78
N TYR A 67 -1.07 11.28 6.11
CA TYR A 67 -1.97 10.57 7.01
C TYR A 67 -2.28 11.37 8.28
N SER A 68 -3.40 11.02 8.89
CA SER A 68 -3.82 11.50 10.22
C SER A 68 -4.81 10.51 10.84
N PHE A 69 -5.12 10.71 12.11
CA PHE A 69 -6.10 9.91 12.84
C PHE A 69 -7.07 10.81 13.62
N ASP A 70 -8.36 10.43 13.55
CA ASP A 70 -9.38 10.88 14.51
C ASP A 70 -9.60 9.75 15.50
N ILE A 71 -9.27 9.99 16.76
CA ILE A 71 -9.30 8.99 17.83
C ILE A 71 -10.66 9.04 18.51
N ALA A 72 -11.45 7.97 18.41
CA ALA A 72 -12.75 7.87 19.07
C ALA A 72 -12.61 7.43 20.53
N ASN A 73 -11.67 6.52 20.82
CA ASN A 73 -11.31 6.04 22.15
C ASN A 73 -9.80 6.05 22.31
N PRO A 74 -9.23 6.22 23.53
CA PRO A 74 -7.80 6.16 23.74
C PRO A 74 -7.19 4.97 22.97
N THR A 75 -6.21 5.27 22.14
CA THR A 75 -5.66 4.29 21.19
C THR A 75 -4.19 4.05 21.46
N LYS A 76 -3.83 2.78 21.62
CA LYS A 76 -2.43 2.31 21.72
C LYS A 76 -1.90 2.01 20.35
N PHE A 77 -0.98 2.85 19.91
CA PHE A 77 -0.29 2.74 18.63
C PHE A 77 1.10 2.13 18.82
N PHE A 78 1.44 1.23 17.92
CA PHE A 78 2.81 0.81 17.66
C PHE A 78 3.21 1.34 16.28
N PHE A 79 4.30 2.11 16.23
CA PHE A 79 4.88 2.64 15.00
C PHE A 79 6.22 1.94 14.74
N LEU A 80 6.40 1.47 13.53
CA LEU A 80 7.68 0.99 13.01
C LEU A 80 7.99 1.79 11.75
N SER A 81 8.93 2.70 11.87
CA SER A 81 9.47 3.50 10.76
C SER A 81 10.72 2.82 10.21
N PHE A 82 10.85 2.68 8.90
CA PHE A 82 12.03 2.09 8.27
C PHE A 82 12.28 2.67 6.88
N ASN A 83 13.52 2.71 6.47
CA ASN A 83 13.93 3.18 5.16
C ASN A 83 14.37 2.01 4.24
N THR A 84 14.62 2.33 2.99
CA THR A 84 15.09 1.34 2.00
C THR A 84 16.48 0.79 2.34
N THR A 85 17.29 1.51 3.13
CA THR A 85 18.60 1.03 3.59
C THR A 85 18.46 -0.19 4.49
N PHE A 86 17.41 -0.23 5.34
CA PHE A 86 17.12 -1.41 6.15
C PHE A 86 16.79 -2.63 5.29
N ILE A 87 16.05 -2.44 4.20
CA ILE A 87 15.72 -3.52 3.26
C ILE A 87 16.98 -4.01 2.55
N LYS A 88 17.93 -3.11 2.25
CA LYS A 88 19.16 -3.39 1.50
C LYS A 88 20.27 -4.08 2.29
N SER A 89 20.24 -3.97 3.61
CA SER A 89 21.42 -4.24 4.48
C SER A 89 21.97 -5.68 4.46
N ASN A 90 21.24 -6.68 3.88
CA ASN A 90 21.70 -8.08 3.89
C ASN A 90 21.17 -8.95 2.73
N LYS A 91 20.81 -8.37 1.58
CA LYS A 91 20.08 -9.11 0.52
C LYS A 91 20.67 -8.83 -0.86
N ASP A 92 20.46 -9.77 -1.77
CA ASP A 92 20.80 -9.54 -3.17
C ASP A 92 19.92 -8.43 -3.78
N LYS A 93 20.37 -7.88 -4.91
CA LYS A 93 19.76 -6.74 -5.56
C LYS A 93 18.33 -7.04 -6.03
N ASP A 94 18.10 -8.23 -6.57
CA ASP A 94 16.80 -8.64 -7.10
C ASP A 94 15.76 -8.74 -5.99
N TRP A 95 16.15 -9.30 -4.84
CA TRP A 95 15.28 -9.38 -3.67
C TRP A 95 14.90 -7.99 -3.13
N VAL A 96 15.87 -7.07 -3.07
CA VAL A 96 15.63 -5.69 -2.61
C VAL A 96 14.62 -4.97 -3.48
N GLN A 97 14.80 -5.03 -4.81
CA GLN A 97 13.88 -4.40 -5.74
C GLN A 97 12.48 -5.01 -5.67
N HIS A 98 12.40 -6.33 -5.52
CA HIS A 98 11.13 -7.01 -5.34
C HIS A 98 10.40 -6.53 -4.09
N MET A 99 11.09 -6.38 -2.97
CA MET A 99 10.53 -5.87 -1.72
C MET A 99 10.11 -4.40 -1.84
N GLU A 100 10.94 -3.54 -2.41
CA GLU A 100 10.60 -2.14 -2.67
C GLU A 100 9.34 -2.01 -3.54
N PHE A 101 9.25 -2.80 -4.61
CA PHE A 101 8.06 -2.86 -5.46
C PHE A 101 6.82 -3.27 -4.67
N ILE A 102 6.89 -4.35 -3.88
CA ILE A 102 5.75 -4.82 -3.08
C ILE A 102 5.30 -3.75 -2.09
N LEU A 103 6.24 -3.17 -1.33
CA LEU A 103 5.92 -2.19 -0.27
C LEU A 103 5.33 -0.90 -0.86
N ASN A 104 5.86 -0.41 -1.97
CA ASN A 104 5.33 0.77 -2.65
C ASN A 104 3.90 0.55 -3.20
N ASN A 105 3.51 -0.70 -3.46
CA ASN A 105 2.12 -1.02 -3.81
C ASN A 105 1.10 -0.73 -2.69
N ALA A 106 1.54 -0.53 -1.46
CA ALA A 106 0.66 -0.20 -0.35
C ALA A 106 0.00 1.18 -0.51
N SER A 107 0.71 2.18 -1.08
CA SER A 107 0.20 3.54 -1.28
C SER A 107 -1.09 3.60 -2.10
N HIS A 108 -1.25 2.66 -3.03
CA HIS A 108 -2.42 2.57 -3.89
C HIS A 108 -3.58 1.78 -3.27
N ARG A 109 -3.38 1.24 -2.06
CA ARG A 109 -4.35 0.38 -1.36
C ARG A 109 -4.42 0.71 0.12
N PRO A 110 -4.83 1.92 0.47
CA PRO A 110 -4.93 2.33 1.85
C PRO A 110 -5.94 1.44 2.60
N GLY A 111 -5.82 1.42 3.92
CA GLY A 111 -6.60 0.58 4.82
C GLY A 111 -5.80 -0.57 5.43
N CYS A 112 -6.46 -1.41 6.22
CA CYS A 112 -5.77 -2.52 6.90
C CYS A 112 -5.16 -3.49 5.89
N ILE A 113 -3.84 -3.74 6.03
CA ILE A 113 -3.08 -4.64 5.14
C ILE A 113 -3.40 -6.10 5.43
N LEU A 114 -3.56 -6.47 6.70
CA LEU A 114 -3.75 -7.87 7.14
C LEU A 114 -5.09 -8.41 6.66
N LYS A 115 -5.09 -9.03 5.49
CA LYS A 115 -6.26 -9.72 4.91
C LYS A 115 -6.26 -11.21 5.21
N ASN A 116 -5.09 -11.80 5.36
CA ASN A 116 -4.97 -13.19 5.77
C ASN A 116 -5.27 -13.31 7.28
N ARG A 117 -6.27 -14.12 7.64
CA ARG A 117 -6.66 -14.33 9.05
C ARG A 117 -5.54 -14.96 9.87
N ILE A 118 -4.70 -15.80 9.25
CA ILE A 118 -3.57 -16.48 9.92
C ILE A 118 -2.48 -15.48 10.31
N ASP A 119 -2.30 -14.40 9.55
CA ASP A 119 -1.23 -13.44 9.78
C ASP A 119 -1.54 -12.43 10.91
N LYS A 120 -2.81 -12.27 11.28
CA LYS A 120 -3.19 -11.35 12.38
C LYS A 120 -2.58 -11.73 13.73
N PRO A 121 -2.75 -12.98 14.23
CA PRO A 121 -2.12 -13.37 15.49
C PRO A 121 -0.59 -13.39 15.40
N ILE A 122 0.00 -13.69 14.23
CA ILE A 122 1.44 -13.65 14.04
C ILE A 122 1.96 -12.21 14.24
N ILE A 123 1.36 -11.22 13.58
CA ILE A 123 1.75 -9.82 13.74
C ILE A 123 1.55 -9.34 15.18
N ALA A 124 0.43 -9.70 15.82
CA ALA A 124 0.20 -9.35 17.22
C ALA A 124 1.33 -9.86 18.11
N SER A 125 1.68 -11.15 18.01
CA SER A 125 2.75 -11.76 18.79
C SER A 125 4.13 -11.12 18.51
N LEU A 126 4.45 -10.85 17.25
CA LEU A 126 5.72 -10.20 16.87
C LEU A 126 5.82 -8.77 17.44
N VAL A 127 4.74 -7.99 17.36
CA VAL A 127 4.70 -6.63 17.91
C VAL A 127 4.82 -6.68 19.43
N ASP A 128 4.09 -7.55 20.11
CA ASP A 128 4.19 -7.70 21.57
C ASP A 128 5.60 -8.09 21.99
N THR A 129 6.26 -8.99 21.26
CA THR A 129 7.66 -9.36 21.53
C THR A 129 8.61 -8.17 21.35
N ILE A 130 8.44 -7.37 20.28
CA ILE A 130 9.25 -6.15 20.07
C ILE A 130 9.10 -5.20 21.26
N VAL A 131 7.87 -4.98 21.73
CA VAL A 131 7.61 -4.09 22.86
C VAL A 131 8.28 -4.63 24.13
N GLN A 132 8.19 -5.95 24.39
CA GLN A 132 8.85 -6.58 25.54
C GLN A 132 10.38 -6.48 25.47
N GLU A 133 10.98 -6.75 24.31
CA GLU A 133 12.44 -6.59 24.11
C GLU A 133 12.89 -5.14 24.34
N HIS A 134 12.09 -4.17 23.87
CA HIS A 134 12.40 -2.75 24.05
C HIS A 134 12.30 -2.30 25.52
N VAL A 135 11.38 -2.89 26.30
CA VAL A 135 11.25 -2.60 27.75
C VAL A 135 12.35 -3.28 28.56
N ASN A 136 12.63 -4.55 28.28
CA ASN A 136 13.51 -5.35 29.12
C ASN A 136 15.01 -5.18 28.79
N GLN A 137 15.36 -4.87 27.55
CA GLN A 137 16.71 -4.61 27.03
C GLN A 137 17.75 -5.64 27.47
N GLN A 138 17.39 -6.93 27.41
CA GLN A 138 18.30 -8.01 27.78
C GLN A 138 19.40 -8.23 26.75
N LEU A 139 20.33 -9.15 27.03
CA LEU A 139 21.42 -9.48 26.11
C LEU A 139 20.86 -9.84 24.71
N TYR A 140 21.46 -9.27 23.67
CA TYR A 140 21.05 -9.42 22.26
C TYR A 140 19.69 -8.78 21.88
N PHE A 141 19.04 -7.99 22.76
CA PHE A 141 17.73 -7.38 22.46
C PHE A 141 17.70 -6.64 21.11
N SER A 142 18.77 -5.91 20.79
CA SER A 142 18.86 -5.17 19.51
C SER A 142 18.83 -6.12 18.30
N LYS A 143 19.55 -7.25 18.37
CA LYS A 143 19.61 -8.22 17.26
C LYS A 143 18.31 -9.02 17.15
N ILE A 144 17.69 -9.36 18.27
CA ILE A 144 16.38 -9.99 18.33
C ILE A 144 15.35 -9.06 17.70
N THR A 145 15.31 -7.79 18.12
CA THR A 145 14.39 -6.77 17.57
C THR A 145 14.58 -6.61 16.07
N GLU A 146 15.80 -6.46 15.57
CA GLU A 146 16.08 -6.36 14.12
C GLU A 146 15.55 -7.57 13.33
N THR A 147 15.72 -8.77 13.90
CA THR A 147 15.25 -10.00 13.28
C THR A 147 13.71 -10.05 13.23
N ILE A 148 13.04 -9.66 14.31
CA ILE A 148 11.59 -9.62 14.39
C ILE A 148 11.03 -8.54 13.46
N VAL A 149 11.65 -7.37 13.38
CA VAL A 149 11.29 -6.30 12.43
C VAL A 149 11.35 -6.82 11.00
N SER A 150 12.40 -7.56 10.65
CA SER A 150 12.52 -8.20 9.33
C SER A 150 11.37 -9.18 9.07
N ALA A 151 10.98 -9.98 10.07
CA ALA A 151 9.86 -10.91 9.97
C ALA A 151 8.51 -10.17 9.79
N VAL A 152 8.28 -9.08 10.52
CA VAL A 152 7.10 -8.22 10.37
C VAL A 152 7.00 -7.69 8.95
N ILE A 153 8.08 -7.13 8.40
CA ILE A 153 8.11 -6.59 7.04
C ILE A 153 7.80 -7.68 6.00
N LEU A 154 8.34 -8.90 6.18
CA LEU A 154 8.05 -10.03 5.29
C LEU A 154 6.57 -10.45 5.33
N VAL A 155 5.95 -10.51 6.52
CA VAL A 155 4.52 -10.82 6.65
C VAL A 155 3.66 -9.73 6.00
N VAL A 156 4.04 -8.46 6.16
CA VAL A 156 3.39 -7.32 5.50
C VAL A 156 3.50 -7.44 3.99
N ALA A 157 4.71 -7.65 3.47
CA ALA A 157 4.95 -7.83 2.03
C ALA A 157 4.13 -8.99 1.46
N ARG A 158 4.06 -10.13 2.15
CA ARG A 158 3.21 -11.26 1.76
C ARG A 158 1.73 -10.85 1.64
N ASN A 159 1.20 -10.11 2.58
CA ASN A 159 -0.20 -9.65 2.53
C ASN A 159 -0.47 -8.66 1.40
N ILE A 160 0.51 -7.82 1.04
CA ILE A 160 0.42 -6.93 -0.12
C ILE A 160 0.49 -7.75 -1.40
N ALA A 161 1.44 -8.69 -1.49
CA ALA A 161 1.68 -9.55 -2.64
C ALA A 161 0.46 -10.42 -3.00
N LEU A 162 -0.35 -10.86 -2.03
CA LEU A 162 -1.61 -11.58 -2.28
C LEU A 162 -2.59 -10.83 -3.20
N LYS A 163 -2.40 -9.52 -3.35
CA LYS A 163 -3.25 -8.66 -4.20
C LYS A 163 -2.58 -8.25 -5.50
N LEU A 164 -1.33 -8.62 -5.70
CA LEU A 164 -0.63 -8.43 -6.96
C LEU A 164 -1.12 -9.41 -8.02
N PRO A 165 -0.85 -9.19 -9.30
CA PRO A 165 -1.11 -10.18 -10.34
C PRO A 165 -0.52 -11.54 -9.96
N LYS A 166 -1.30 -12.61 -10.16
CA LYS A 166 -0.93 -13.98 -9.74
C LYS A 166 0.40 -14.50 -10.31
N ASN A 167 0.89 -13.87 -11.37
CA ASN A 167 2.10 -14.28 -12.08
C ASN A 167 3.38 -13.58 -11.57
N ILE A 168 3.27 -12.65 -10.61
CA ILE A 168 4.44 -12.07 -9.94
C ILE A 168 4.90 -13.08 -8.88
N LYS A 169 6.03 -13.73 -9.17
CA LYS A 169 6.68 -14.71 -8.30
C LYS A 169 7.97 -14.12 -7.74
N GLU A 170 8.55 -14.76 -6.75
CA GLU A 170 9.86 -14.37 -6.17
C GLU A 170 10.98 -14.25 -7.23
N ASN A 171 10.89 -15.01 -8.32
CA ASN A 171 11.83 -14.99 -9.43
C ASN A 171 11.36 -14.15 -10.64
N THR A 172 10.42 -13.23 -10.45
CA THR A 172 9.98 -12.32 -11.52
C THR A 172 11.13 -11.36 -11.83
N GLY A 173 11.56 -11.32 -13.08
CA GLY A 173 12.75 -10.56 -13.49
C GLY A 173 12.65 -9.07 -13.18
N GLU A 174 13.78 -8.45 -12.83
CA GLU A 174 13.94 -7.05 -12.43
C GLU A 174 13.22 -6.09 -13.39
N ALA A 175 13.45 -6.22 -14.69
CA ALA A 175 12.89 -5.31 -15.70
C ALA A 175 11.36 -5.28 -15.74
N VAL A 176 10.66 -6.36 -15.43
CA VAL A 176 9.19 -6.34 -15.38
C VAL A 176 8.68 -5.73 -14.09
N LEU A 177 9.40 -5.88 -12.97
CA LEU A 177 9.07 -5.21 -11.71
C LEU A 177 9.20 -3.68 -11.87
N ASP A 178 10.26 -3.22 -12.52
CA ASP A 178 10.43 -1.81 -12.86
C ASP A 178 9.31 -1.28 -13.75
N MET A 179 8.88 -2.06 -14.76
CA MET A 179 7.74 -1.69 -15.59
C MET A 179 6.44 -1.59 -14.79
N LEU A 180 6.19 -2.52 -13.88
CA LEU A 180 5.00 -2.50 -13.02
C LEU A 180 5.02 -1.30 -12.08
N HIS A 181 6.19 -0.99 -11.49
CA HIS A 181 6.39 0.19 -10.65
C HIS A 181 6.17 1.48 -11.43
N TYR A 182 6.79 1.61 -12.61
CA TYR A 182 6.62 2.75 -13.50
C TYR A 182 5.13 2.99 -13.86
N ILE A 183 4.39 1.93 -14.18
CA ILE A 183 2.95 2.03 -14.46
C ILE A 183 2.19 2.59 -13.25
N GLN A 184 2.53 2.14 -12.05
CA GLN A 184 1.87 2.57 -10.83
C GLN A 184 2.16 4.04 -10.51
N GLU A 185 3.40 4.48 -10.60
CA GLU A 185 3.79 5.86 -10.38
C GLU A 185 3.14 6.82 -11.40
N ASN A 186 2.98 6.34 -12.64
CA ASN A 186 2.45 7.14 -13.74
C ASN A 186 0.96 6.91 -14.02
N ILE A 187 0.23 6.22 -13.14
CA ILE A 187 -1.18 5.85 -13.40
C ILE A 187 -2.10 7.07 -13.59
N PHE A 188 -1.76 8.18 -12.97
CA PHE A 188 -2.46 9.46 -13.10
C PHE A 188 -1.96 10.32 -14.28
N ASN A 189 -0.92 9.88 -14.99
CA ASN A 189 -0.38 10.55 -16.17
C ASN A 189 -0.37 9.61 -17.39
N PRO A 190 -1.50 9.50 -18.13
CA PRO A 190 -1.64 8.53 -19.23
C PRO A 190 -0.69 8.78 -20.40
N ALA A 191 -0.11 9.97 -20.52
CA ALA A 191 0.88 10.26 -21.55
C ALA A 191 2.12 9.37 -21.39
N ASN A 192 2.61 9.21 -20.16
CA ASN A 192 3.77 8.39 -19.84
C ASN A 192 3.51 6.87 -20.01
N LEU A 193 2.23 6.45 -19.99
CA LEU A 193 1.84 5.05 -20.14
C LEU A 193 1.61 4.62 -21.60
N LYS A 194 1.84 5.49 -22.56
CA LYS A 194 1.85 5.12 -23.98
C LYS A 194 3.03 4.17 -24.23
N VAL A 195 2.78 3.14 -25.04
CA VAL A 195 3.79 2.09 -25.34
C VAL A 195 5.09 2.69 -25.88
N GLY A 196 5.01 3.75 -26.70
CA GLY A 196 6.18 4.47 -27.21
C GLY A 196 7.02 5.10 -26.09
N GLU A 197 6.39 5.81 -25.16
CA GLU A 197 7.07 6.45 -24.01
C GLU A 197 7.71 5.41 -23.09
N MET A 198 6.98 4.34 -22.80
CA MET A 198 7.53 3.23 -22.01
C MET A 198 8.69 2.53 -22.75
N SER A 199 8.59 2.37 -24.06
CA SER A 199 9.64 1.81 -24.91
C SER A 199 10.93 2.63 -24.82
N ASN A 200 10.80 3.95 -24.93
CA ASN A 200 11.92 4.88 -24.77
C ASN A 200 12.52 4.84 -23.35
N HIS A 201 11.65 4.85 -22.33
CA HIS A 201 12.08 4.87 -20.94
C HIS A 201 12.89 3.62 -20.56
N PHE A 202 12.45 2.43 -21.01
CA PHE A 202 13.09 1.16 -20.67
C PHE A 202 14.16 0.71 -21.68
N GLY A 203 14.38 1.45 -22.76
CA GLY A 203 15.32 1.06 -23.81
C GLY A 203 14.93 -0.25 -24.53
N ILE A 204 13.65 -0.58 -24.55
CA ILE A 204 13.10 -1.82 -25.13
C ILE A 204 12.29 -1.46 -26.37
N SER A 205 12.48 -2.21 -27.48
CA SER A 205 11.73 -1.91 -28.71
C SER A 205 10.21 -2.01 -28.50
N PHE A 206 9.47 -1.13 -29.20
CA PHE A 206 8.01 -1.06 -29.15
C PHE A 206 7.33 -2.44 -29.35
N SER A 207 7.79 -3.21 -30.33
CA SER A 207 7.22 -4.53 -30.63
C SER A 207 7.56 -5.61 -29.60
N TYR A 208 8.68 -5.46 -28.89
CA TYR A 208 9.13 -6.42 -27.89
C TYR A 208 8.51 -6.16 -26.51
N LEU A 209 8.35 -4.89 -26.11
CA LEU A 209 7.85 -4.50 -24.80
C LEU A 209 6.52 -5.18 -24.44
N GLY A 210 5.54 -5.15 -25.34
CA GLY A 210 4.24 -5.78 -25.12
C GLY A 210 4.31 -7.31 -25.02
N LYS A 211 5.14 -7.95 -25.84
CA LYS A 211 5.36 -9.39 -25.79
C LYS A 211 6.08 -9.80 -24.50
N TYR A 212 7.11 -9.07 -24.13
CA TYR A 212 7.88 -9.29 -22.92
C TYR A 212 6.99 -9.15 -21.68
N PHE A 213 6.26 -8.02 -21.56
CA PHE A 213 5.33 -7.79 -20.46
C PHE A 213 4.31 -8.93 -20.33
N LYS A 214 3.64 -9.31 -21.44
CA LYS A 214 2.66 -10.38 -21.44
C LYS A 214 3.27 -11.74 -21.04
N LYS A 215 4.48 -12.04 -21.50
CA LYS A 215 5.19 -13.28 -21.12
C LYS A 215 5.46 -13.34 -19.63
N GLN A 216 5.83 -12.22 -19.02
CA GLN A 216 6.20 -12.14 -17.61
C GLN A 216 4.99 -12.03 -16.66
N THR A 217 3.95 -11.30 -17.06
CA THR A 217 2.78 -11.02 -16.20
C THR A 217 1.54 -11.87 -16.53
N GLY A 218 1.51 -12.52 -17.70
CA GLY A 218 0.36 -13.29 -18.20
C GLY A 218 -0.76 -12.44 -18.79
N GLU A 219 -0.69 -11.11 -18.71
CA GLU A 219 -1.68 -10.19 -19.27
C GLU A 219 -1.02 -9.11 -20.14
N THR A 220 -1.78 -8.49 -21.04
CA THR A 220 -1.24 -7.39 -21.84
C THR A 220 -1.02 -6.15 -21.00
N LEU A 221 -0.08 -5.27 -21.41
CA LEU A 221 0.19 -4.00 -20.76
C LEU A 221 -1.09 -3.15 -20.58
N GLN A 222 -1.89 -3.04 -21.65
CA GLN A 222 -3.19 -2.32 -21.59
C GLN A 222 -4.15 -2.95 -20.59
N GLN A 223 -4.24 -4.29 -20.57
CA GLN A 223 -5.10 -5.01 -19.65
C GLN A 223 -4.69 -4.76 -18.20
N TYR A 224 -3.39 -4.78 -17.91
CA TYR A 224 -2.85 -4.48 -16.59
C TYR A 224 -3.20 -3.06 -16.15
N ILE A 225 -2.98 -2.05 -17.01
CA ILE A 225 -3.29 -0.64 -16.72
C ILE A 225 -4.79 -0.46 -16.42
N ILE A 226 -5.66 -1.06 -17.24
CA ILE A 226 -7.12 -1.01 -17.03
C ILE A 226 -7.49 -1.67 -15.71
N ASN A 227 -7.00 -2.89 -15.45
CA ASN A 227 -7.26 -3.62 -14.20
C ASN A 227 -6.78 -2.84 -12.98
N TYR A 228 -5.63 -2.18 -13.09
CA TYR A 228 -5.09 -1.35 -12.03
C TYR A 228 -5.96 -0.11 -11.78
N LYS A 229 -6.36 0.62 -12.82
CA LYS A 229 -7.30 1.76 -12.72
C LYS A 229 -8.63 1.34 -12.10
N LEU A 230 -9.21 0.21 -12.52
CA LEU A 230 -10.49 -0.27 -11.96
C LEU A 230 -10.37 -0.64 -10.48
N ARG A 231 -9.22 -1.14 -10.03
CA ARG A 231 -8.94 -1.34 -8.59
C ARG A 231 -8.90 -0.02 -7.83
N LEU A 232 -8.32 1.02 -8.41
CA LEU A 232 -8.34 2.37 -7.82
C LEU A 232 -9.76 2.93 -7.76
N VAL A 233 -10.57 2.74 -8.82
CA VAL A 233 -12.00 3.09 -8.80
C VAL A 233 -12.71 2.43 -7.62
N GLU A 234 -12.54 1.11 -7.42
CA GLU A 234 -13.13 0.41 -6.27
C GLU A 234 -12.75 1.07 -4.94
N LEU A 235 -11.46 1.37 -4.76
CA LEU A 235 -10.98 2.03 -3.55
C LEU A 235 -11.62 3.39 -3.33
N ARG A 236 -11.78 4.20 -4.39
CA ARG A 236 -12.47 5.49 -4.32
C ARG A 236 -13.94 5.34 -3.94
N LEU A 237 -14.61 4.38 -4.56
CA LEU A 237 -16.02 4.09 -4.27
C LEU A 237 -16.27 3.63 -2.83
N LEU A 238 -15.34 2.88 -2.26
CA LEU A 238 -15.46 2.30 -0.93
C LEU A 238 -15.03 3.25 0.20
N ASN A 239 -14.04 4.11 -0.04
CA ASN A 239 -13.30 4.77 1.02
C ASN A 239 -13.21 6.30 0.84
N SER A 240 -14.00 6.87 -0.08
CA SER A 240 -14.11 8.31 -0.26
C SER A 240 -15.53 8.71 -0.67
N ASP A 241 -15.87 9.99 -0.48
CA ASP A 241 -17.13 10.58 -0.90
C ASP A 241 -17.07 11.15 -2.34
N MET A 242 -15.99 10.83 -3.10
CA MET A 242 -15.79 11.30 -4.46
C MET A 242 -16.97 10.91 -5.36
N ARG A 243 -17.45 11.86 -6.15
CA ARG A 243 -18.47 11.60 -7.18
C ARG A 243 -17.87 10.78 -8.33
N ILE A 244 -18.71 10.11 -9.10
CA ILE A 244 -18.22 9.27 -10.22
C ILE A 244 -17.43 10.10 -11.23
N ASN A 245 -17.90 11.33 -11.56
CA ASN A 245 -17.19 12.22 -12.48
C ASN A 245 -15.80 12.67 -11.94
N GLU A 246 -15.64 12.84 -10.63
CA GLU A 246 -14.35 13.16 -10.01
C GLU A 246 -13.37 11.99 -10.14
N ILE A 247 -13.87 10.75 -9.96
CA ILE A 247 -13.09 9.53 -10.17
C ILE A 247 -12.69 9.37 -11.65
N VAL A 248 -13.60 9.67 -12.57
CA VAL A 248 -13.36 9.67 -14.02
C VAL A 248 -12.20 10.63 -14.34
N TYR A 249 -12.29 11.86 -13.82
CA TYR A 249 -11.26 12.88 -14.03
C TYR A 249 -9.91 12.47 -13.42
N GLU A 250 -9.90 12.05 -12.15
CA GLU A 250 -8.66 11.66 -11.44
C GLU A 250 -7.91 10.52 -12.14
N LEU A 251 -8.64 9.51 -12.61
CA LEU A 251 -8.06 8.32 -13.22
C LEU A 251 -7.98 8.39 -14.75
N ASN A 252 -8.28 9.56 -15.34
CA ASN A 252 -8.20 9.80 -16.76
C ASN A 252 -8.98 8.75 -17.58
N PHE A 253 -10.25 8.50 -17.22
CA PHE A 253 -11.21 7.85 -18.12
C PHE A 253 -11.77 8.92 -19.07
N THR A 254 -12.18 8.49 -20.26
CA THR A 254 -12.72 9.42 -21.28
C THR A 254 -13.98 10.14 -20.79
N ASP A 255 -14.88 9.38 -20.15
CA ASP A 255 -16.16 9.85 -19.61
C ASP A 255 -16.75 8.82 -18.64
N GLU A 256 -17.87 9.16 -17.99
CA GLU A 256 -18.57 8.24 -17.09
C GLU A 256 -19.12 7.00 -17.80
N SER A 257 -19.54 7.12 -19.05
CA SER A 257 -20.08 5.99 -19.83
C SER A 257 -18.97 4.97 -20.11
N HIS A 258 -17.76 5.43 -20.40
CA HIS A 258 -16.59 4.60 -20.57
C HIS A 258 -16.24 3.86 -19.27
N LEU A 259 -16.18 4.57 -18.15
CA LEU A 259 -15.95 3.95 -16.84
C LEU A 259 -17.04 2.92 -16.52
N ASN A 260 -18.32 3.27 -16.65
CA ASN A 260 -19.45 2.40 -16.36
C ASN A 260 -19.38 1.10 -17.18
N ARG A 261 -19.12 1.20 -18.48
CA ARG A 261 -18.97 0.04 -19.36
C ARG A 261 -17.81 -0.87 -18.95
N LEU A 262 -16.65 -0.29 -18.68
CA LEU A 262 -15.48 -1.07 -18.24
C LEU A 262 -15.72 -1.69 -16.87
N PHE A 263 -16.19 -0.92 -15.89
CA PHE A 263 -16.43 -1.39 -14.54
C PHE A 263 -17.46 -2.53 -14.53
N LYS A 264 -18.59 -2.38 -15.24
CA LYS A 264 -19.61 -3.41 -15.40
C LYS A 264 -19.06 -4.68 -16.07
N LYS A 265 -18.20 -4.52 -17.10
CA LYS A 265 -17.55 -5.67 -17.77
C LYS A 265 -16.70 -6.50 -16.82
N TYR A 266 -15.97 -5.85 -15.89
CA TYR A 266 -15.02 -6.53 -15.00
C TYR A 266 -15.57 -6.90 -13.62
N LYS A 267 -16.62 -6.21 -13.16
CA LYS A 267 -17.22 -6.38 -11.82
C LYS A 267 -18.67 -6.88 -11.84
N GLY A 268 -19.30 -6.97 -13.01
CA GLY A 268 -20.66 -7.41 -13.18
C GLY A 268 -21.73 -6.35 -12.91
N ILE A 269 -21.42 -5.29 -12.17
CA ILE A 269 -22.31 -4.18 -11.78
C ILE A 269 -21.67 -2.84 -12.07
N ASN A 270 -22.48 -1.76 -12.12
CA ASN A 270 -21.93 -0.43 -12.35
C ASN A 270 -21.35 0.20 -11.05
N PRO A 271 -20.51 1.27 -11.15
CA PRO A 271 -19.89 1.91 -10.00
C PRO A 271 -20.87 2.39 -8.93
N SER A 272 -22.02 2.94 -9.33
CA SER A 272 -23.04 3.46 -8.40
C SER A 272 -23.71 2.33 -7.61
N GLU A 273 -24.03 1.23 -8.28
CA GLU A 273 -24.56 0.01 -7.63
C GLU A 273 -23.54 -0.59 -6.68
N PHE A 274 -22.27 -0.66 -7.10
CA PHE A 274 -21.18 -1.16 -6.27
C PHE A 274 -21.06 -0.35 -4.97
N ARG A 275 -21.09 0.97 -5.03
CA ARG A 275 -21.07 1.85 -3.86
C ARG A 275 -22.25 1.59 -2.92
N LYS A 276 -23.49 1.49 -3.45
CA LYS A 276 -24.69 1.26 -2.66
C LYS A 276 -24.67 -0.08 -1.90
N ILE A 277 -24.27 -1.15 -2.56
CA ILE A 277 -24.20 -2.49 -1.96
C ILE A 277 -23.24 -2.48 -0.77
N GLN A 278 -22.07 -1.87 -0.94
CA GLN A 278 -21.05 -1.84 0.10
C GLN A 278 -21.42 -0.94 1.28
N SER A 279 -22.07 0.22 1.02
CA SER A 279 -22.57 1.10 2.09
C SER A 279 -23.63 0.40 2.96
N ASN A 280 -24.48 -0.43 2.36
CA ASN A 280 -25.48 -1.21 3.10
C ASN A 280 -24.90 -2.37 3.92
N THR A 281 -23.74 -2.87 3.54
CA THR A 281 -23.06 -3.97 4.26
C THR A 281 -22.34 -3.46 5.51
N VAL A 282 -21.82 -2.23 5.45
CA VAL A 282 -21.13 -1.59 6.60
C VAL A 282 -22.13 -1.17 7.69
N ASN A 283 -23.36 -0.80 7.33
CA ASN A 283 -24.40 -0.40 8.30
C ASN A 283 -25.11 -1.59 9.00
N LYS A 284 -24.80 -2.84 8.62
CA LYS A 284 -25.37 -4.06 9.21
C LYS A 284 -24.39 -4.85 10.09
N SER A 285 -23.15 -4.38 10.23
CA SER A 285 -22.10 -4.96 11.07
C SER A 285 -21.66 -3.98 12.17
#